data_daa88dff3d723ecd89157f89e6a67796
#
_entry.id   daa88dff3d723ecd89157f89e6a67796
#
_cell.length_a   1.000
_cell.length_b   1.000
_cell.length_c   1.000
_cell.angle_alpha   90.00
_cell.angle_beta   90.00
_cell.angle_gamma   90.00
#
_symmetry.space_group_name_H-M   'P 1'
#
loop_
_entity.id
_entity.type
_entity.pdbx_description
1 polymer ?
#
loop_
_entity_poly.entity_id
_entity_poly.type
_entity_poly.pdbx_seq_one_letter_code
_entity_poly.pdbx_strand_id
1 'polypeptide(L)'
;FEHRKNDFYPTPIKAVEPLIRHLPKKFTFAEPCAGDGRLVSHIEKLSGGQCVSMTDIEPQESLSDLAGWRFTKADALDMQYRHMDFIITNPPWSRWLLHPMIEHFCNQRPTWLLFDADWMHTKQAIPYMPWCEKIVSVGRVKWIEDSPHTGKDNSCWYLFDKKNTAKTVFCSK
;
A
#
# COMPACT_ATOMS: atom_id res chain seq x y z
N PHE A 1 10.23 -6.64 -19.51
CA PHE A 1 10.29 -5.77 -18.33
C PHE A 1 11.26 -6.44 -17.36
N GLU A 2 12.42 -5.85 -17.11
CA GLU A 2 13.28 -6.31 -16.02
C GLU A 2 12.56 -6.04 -14.70
N HIS A 3 12.27 -7.09 -13.93
CA HIS A 3 11.80 -6.95 -12.57
C HIS A 3 12.90 -6.29 -11.74
N ARG A 4 12.57 -5.17 -11.10
CA ARG A 4 13.48 -4.56 -10.14
C ARG A 4 13.61 -5.48 -8.93
N LYS A 5 14.79 -5.48 -8.30
CA LYS A 5 15.04 -6.23 -7.08
C LYS A 5 13.98 -5.89 -6.03
N ASN A 6 13.38 -6.90 -5.42
CA ASN A 6 12.32 -6.80 -4.41
C ASN A 6 11.06 -6.04 -4.86
N ASP A 7 10.74 -6.02 -6.17
CA ASP A 7 9.58 -5.31 -6.72
C ASP A 7 9.51 -3.83 -6.32
N PHE A 8 10.67 -3.18 -6.10
CA PHE A 8 10.72 -1.78 -5.69
C PHE A 8 10.33 -0.83 -6.83
N TYR A 9 9.18 -0.20 -6.68
CA TYR A 9 8.68 0.87 -7.56
C TYR A 9 8.21 2.06 -6.71
N PRO A 10 8.90 3.23 -6.78
CA PRO A 10 8.48 4.42 -6.08
C PRO A 10 7.04 4.79 -6.44
N THR A 11 6.20 5.02 -5.44
CA THR A 11 4.77 5.29 -5.67
C THR A 11 4.58 6.74 -6.14
N PRO A 12 4.13 6.98 -7.38
CA PRO A 12 3.93 8.34 -7.87
C PRO A 12 2.66 8.95 -7.27
N ILE A 13 2.64 10.28 -7.14
CA ILE A 13 1.53 11.03 -6.54
C ILE A 13 0.17 10.71 -7.20
N LYS A 14 0.15 10.51 -8.52
CA LYS A 14 -1.05 10.15 -9.27
C LYS A 14 -1.69 8.82 -8.85
N ALA A 15 -0.91 7.92 -8.28
CA ALA A 15 -1.43 6.67 -7.72
C ALA A 15 -2.06 6.88 -6.34
N VAL A 16 -1.66 7.93 -5.62
CA VAL A 16 -2.14 8.24 -4.26
C VAL A 16 -3.42 9.08 -4.29
N GLU A 17 -3.53 10.02 -5.23
CA GLU A 17 -4.66 10.96 -5.33
C GLU A 17 -6.05 10.27 -5.21
N PRO A 18 -6.33 9.12 -5.88
CA PRO A 18 -7.64 8.47 -5.76
C PRO A 18 -7.96 7.96 -4.35
N LEU A 19 -6.94 7.62 -3.56
CA LEU A 19 -7.10 7.12 -2.19
C LEU A 19 -7.59 8.21 -1.24
N ILE A 20 -7.14 9.44 -1.41
CA ILE A 20 -7.26 10.52 -0.41
C ILE A 20 -8.71 10.77 0.02
N ARG A 21 -9.68 10.77 -0.91
CA ARG A 21 -11.10 11.00 -0.59
C ARG A 21 -11.76 9.87 0.22
N HIS A 22 -11.06 8.73 0.35
CA HIS A 22 -11.52 7.57 1.11
C HIS A 22 -10.89 7.49 2.51
N LEU A 23 -10.00 8.42 2.84
CA LEU A 23 -9.36 8.51 4.15
C LEU A 23 -10.08 9.55 5.04
N PRO A 24 -10.05 9.38 6.37
CA PRO A 24 -10.55 10.39 7.30
C PRO A 24 -9.78 11.71 7.19
N LYS A 25 -10.36 12.81 7.73
CA LYS A 25 -9.68 14.11 7.75
C LYS A 25 -8.41 14.13 8.60
N LYS A 26 -8.36 13.31 9.65
CA LYS A 26 -7.19 13.12 10.51
C LYS A 26 -7.08 11.65 10.84
N PHE A 27 -5.90 11.09 10.71
CA PHE A 27 -5.61 9.68 11.00
C PHE A 27 -4.11 9.47 11.16
N THR A 28 -3.75 8.37 11.80
CA THR A 28 -2.39 7.87 11.88
C THR A 28 -2.23 6.60 11.05
N PHE A 29 -1.06 6.38 10.48
CA PHE A 29 -0.81 5.18 9.68
C PHE A 29 0.62 4.67 9.80
N ALA A 30 0.81 3.40 9.46
CA ALA A 30 2.10 2.78 9.24
C ALA A 30 2.31 2.47 7.75
N GLU A 31 3.56 2.59 7.28
CA GLU A 31 4.02 2.18 5.95
C GLU A 31 5.02 1.03 6.08
N PRO A 32 4.59 -0.24 5.89
CA PRO A 32 5.44 -1.43 6.07
C PRO A 32 6.49 -1.68 4.99
N CYS A 33 6.32 -1.12 3.79
CA CYS A 33 7.21 -1.30 2.64
C CYS A 33 7.62 0.07 2.11
N ALA A 34 8.29 0.85 2.98
CA ALA A 34 8.45 2.29 2.80
C ALA A 34 9.35 2.69 1.61
N GLY A 35 10.24 1.80 1.14
CA GLY A 35 11.09 2.02 -0.02
C GLY A 35 11.93 3.29 0.09
N ASP A 36 11.54 4.34 -0.65
CA ASP A 36 12.17 5.66 -0.62
C ASP A 36 11.36 6.72 0.17
N GLY A 37 10.24 6.32 0.79
CA GLY A 37 9.38 7.19 1.60
C GLY A 37 8.40 8.06 0.81
N ARG A 38 8.35 7.97 -0.53
CA ARG A 38 7.46 8.82 -1.36
C ARG A 38 5.99 8.65 -1.03
N LEU A 39 5.52 7.43 -0.79
CA LEU A 39 4.13 7.18 -0.46
C LEU A 39 3.72 7.95 0.80
N VAL A 40 4.54 7.88 1.84
CA VAL A 40 4.33 8.64 3.08
C VAL A 40 4.28 10.13 2.80
N SER A 41 5.28 10.66 2.10
CA SER A 41 5.34 12.10 1.76
C SER A 41 4.10 12.57 0.98
N HIS A 42 3.60 11.76 0.05
CA HIS A 42 2.41 12.11 -0.72
C HIS A 42 1.13 12.07 0.12
N ILE A 43 0.95 11.05 0.98
CA ILE A 43 -0.21 10.96 1.86
C ILE A 43 -0.23 12.15 2.84
N GLU A 44 0.87 12.43 3.52
CA GLU A 44 0.97 13.55 4.47
C GLU A 44 0.74 14.90 3.78
N LYS A 45 1.23 15.08 2.54
CA LYS A 45 1.02 16.31 1.76
C LYS A 45 -0.42 16.50 1.29
N LEU A 46 -1.10 15.43 0.90
CA LEU A 46 -2.42 15.48 0.28
C LEU A 46 -3.58 15.32 1.27
N SER A 47 -3.31 14.92 2.50
CA SER A 47 -4.32 14.63 3.52
C SER A 47 -3.91 15.14 4.89
N GLY A 48 -4.75 14.90 5.90
CA GLY A 48 -4.41 15.13 7.32
C GLY A 48 -3.82 13.89 8.01
N GLY A 49 -3.31 12.93 7.24
CA GLY A 49 -2.67 11.73 7.76
C GLY A 49 -1.29 12.00 8.33
N GLN A 50 -0.91 11.25 9.35
CA GLN A 50 0.40 11.27 9.97
C GLN A 50 0.98 9.86 9.99
N CYS A 51 2.11 9.64 9.33
CA CYS A 51 2.84 8.38 9.43
C CYS A 51 3.56 8.30 10.78
N VAL A 52 3.29 7.25 11.54
CA VAL A 52 3.88 7.03 12.87
C VAL A 52 4.89 5.89 12.89
N SER A 53 4.94 5.07 11.85
CA SER A 53 5.89 3.97 11.72
C SER A 53 6.16 3.67 10.25
N MET A 54 7.43 3.57 9.90
CA MET A 54 7.90 3.12 8.60
C MET A 54 8.82 1.92 8.76
N THR A 55 8.63 0.89 7.94
CA THR A 55 9.56 -0.23 7.88
C THR A 55 9.90 -0.57 6.43
N ASP A 56 11.05 -1.13 6.22
CA ASP A 56 11.46 -1.73 4.96
C ASP A 56 12.59 -2.73 5.22
N ILE A 57 12.58 -3.85 4.51
CA ILE A 57 13.63 -4.86 4.63
C ILE A 57 14.90 -4.42 3.90
N GLU A 58 14.77 -3.62 2.85
CA GLU A 58 15.87 -3.08 2.04
C GLU A 58 15.59 -1.60 1.66
N PRO A 59 15.70 -0.68 2.64
CA PRO A 59 15.35 0.72 2.44
C PRO A 59 16.31 1.39 1.43
N GLN A 60 15.78 2.35 0.67
CA GLN A 60 16.64 3.22 -0.14
C GLN A 60 17.38 4.20 0.77
N GLU A 61 18.61 4.62 0.35
CA GLU A 61 19.45 5.51 1.16
C GLU A 61 18.75 6.80 1.61
N SER A 62 17.89 7.36 0.74
CA SER A 62 17.11 8.55 1.04
C SER A 62 16.12 8.39 2.20
N LEU A 63 15.70 7.19 2.53
CA LEU A 63 14.68 6.95 3.55
C LEU A 63 15.21 7.24 4.97
N SER A 64 16.45 6.89 5.27
CA SER A 64 17.05 7.10 6.59
C SER A 64 17.08 8.57 6.99
N ASP A 65 17.33 9.46 6.01
CA ASP A 65 17.40 10.90 6.22
C ASP A 65 16.02 11.54 6.39
N LEU A 66 15.01 11.01 5.70
CA LEU A 66 13.64 11.56 5.71
C LEU A 66 12.80 11.07 6.89
N ALA A 67 13.02 9.87 7.33
CA ALA A 67 12.12 9.20 8.28
C ALA A 67 12.51 9.38 9.75
N GLY A 68 13.81 9.60 10.04
CA GLY A 68 14.30 9.77 11.41
C GLY A 68 13.89 8.61 12.33
N TRP A 69 13.38 8.92 13.52
CA TRP A 69 12.96 7.92 14.52
C TRP A 69 11.75 7.05 14.08
N ARG A 70 11.03 7.44 13.04
CA ARG A 70 9.85 6.70 12.53
C ARG A 70 10.23 5.45 11.74
N PHE A 71 11.50 5.33 11.34
CA PHE A 71 11.95 4.24 10.48
C PHE A 71 12.65 3.12 11.27
N THR A 72 12.34 1.88 10.90
CA THR A 72 13.03 0.67 11.38
C THR A 72 13.30 -0.27 10.21
N LYS A 73 14.55 -0.67 10.03
CA LYS A 73 14.89 -1.71 9.06
C LYS A 73 14.46 -3.07 9.61
N ALA A 74 13.40 -3.64 9.05
CA ALA A 74 12.82 -4.91 9.49
C ALA A 74 11.99 -5.55 8.38
N ASP A 75 11.72 -6.84 8.52
CA ASP A 75 10.68 -7.51 7.76
C ASP A 75 9.30 -7.04 8.27
N ALA A 76 8.45 -6.59 7.36
CA ALA A 76 7.11 -6.12 7.67
C ALA A 76 6.24 -7.20 8.37
N LEU A 77 6.50 -8.48 8.09
CA LEU A 77 5.78 -9.60 8.69
C LEU A 77 6.18 -9.88 10.15
N ASP A 78 7.33 -9.39 10.60
CA ASP A 78 7.78 -9.49 12.00
C ASP A 78 7.26 -8.35 12.88
N MET A 79 6.67 -7.32 12.27
CA MET A 79 6.26 -6.09 12.96
C MET A 79 4.84 -6.17 13.53
N GLN A 80 4.62 -5.42 14.62
CA GLN A 80 3.31 -5.23 15.23
C GLN A 80 2.80 -3.80 15.04
N TYR A 81 1.60 -3.68 14.47
CA TYR A 81 0.99 -2.40 14.11
C TYR A 81 -0.20 -2.09 15.03
N ARG A 82 0.06 -1.60 16.26
CA ARG A 82 -0.97 -1.49 17.33
C ARG A 82 -1.52 -0.09 17.58
N HIS A 83 -0.72 0.94 17.33
CA HIS A 83 -1.02 2.32 17.74
C HIS A 83 -1.24 3.27 16.56
N MET A 84 -1.89 2.80 15.50
CA MET A 84 -2.28 3.58 14.33
C MET A 84 -3.67 3.19 13.87
N ASP A 85 -4.29 4.06 13.08
CA ASP A 85 -5.64 3.82 12.54
C ASP A 85 -5.59 2.89 11.34
N PHE A 86 -4.57 3.02 10.48
CA PHE A 86 -4.43 2.26 9.23
C PHE A 86 -3.01 1.73 9.02
N ILE A 87 -2.92 0.69 8.21
CA ILE A 87 -1.71 0.34 7.48
C ILE A 87 -1.95 0.75 6.02
N ILE A 88 -1.01 1.49 5.41
CA ILE A 88 -1.13 1.96 4.03
C ILE A 88 0.20 1.72 3.32
N THR A 89 0.20 0.88 2.28
CA THR A 89 1.43 0.51 1.59
C THR A 89 1.22 0.14 0.13
N ASN A 90 2.28 0.29 -0.66
CA ASN A 90 2.46 -0.34 -1.96
C ASN A 90 3.39 -1.55 -1.77
N PRO A 91 2.85 -2.75 -1.48
CA PRO A 91 3.66 -3.92 -1.17
C PRO A 91 4.29 -4.52 -2.43
N PRO A 92 5.25 -5.46 -2.30
CA PRO A 92 5.62 -6.32 -3.40
C PRO A 92 4.41 -7.06 -3.98
N TRP A 93 4.28 -7.10 -5.32
CA TRP A 93 3.13 -7.71 -5.99
C TRP A 93 3.25 -9.22 -6.17
N SER A 94 4.42 -9.77 -5.91
CA SER A 94 4.66 -11.22 -5.95
C SER A 94 3.77 -11.94 -4.94
N ARG A 95 2.93 -12.86 -5.41
CA ARG A 95 1.85 -13.52 -4.63
C ARG A 95 2.33 -14.15 -3.33
N TRP A 96 3.52 -14.74 -3.34
CA TRP A 96 4.12 -15.37 -2.17
C TRP A 96 4.51 -14.39 -1.06
N LEU A 97 4.64 -13.08 -1.37
CA LEU A 97 4.82 -11.98 -0.42
C LEU A 97 3.49 -11.28 -0.11
N LEU A 98 2.73 -10.96 -1.16
CA LEU A 98 1.47 -10.20 -1.04
C LEU A 98 0.44 -10.90 -0.14
N HIS A 99 0.22 -12.20 -0.33
CA HIS A 99 -0.82 -12.92 0.41
C HIS A 99 -0.55 -12.99 1.92
N PRO A 100 0.66 -13.37 2.39
CA PRO A 100 0.99 -13.28 3.82
C PRO A 100 0.86 -11.86 4.37
N MET A 101 1.22 -10.82 3.58
CA MET A 101 1.06 -9.43 4.01
C MET A 101 -0.40 -9.03 4.16
N ILE A 102 -1.29 -9.43 3.23
CA ILE A 102 -2.73 -9.18 3.39
C ILE A 102 -3.21 -9.75 4.73
N GLU A 103 -2.89 -11.01 5.03
CA GLU A 103 -3.31 -11.68 6.26
C GLU A 103 -2.73 -11.01 7.51
N HIS A 104 -1.42 -10.77 7.51
CA HIS A 104 -0.71 -10.23 8.66
C HIS A 104 -1.21 -8.81 9.02
N PHE A 105 -1.38 -7.97 8.01
CA PHE A 105 -1.77 -6.58 8.22
C PHE A 105 -3.24 -6.43 8.59
N CYS A 106 -4.17 -7.05 7.83
CA CYS A 106 -5.60 -6.89 8.08
C CYS A 106 -6.08 -7.55 9.39
N ASN A 107 -5.28 -8.47 9.96
CA ASN A 107 -5.49 -8.99 11.32
C ASN A 107 -5.26 -7.94 12.40
N GLN A 108 -4.45 -6.93 12.12
CA GLN A 108 -4.00 -5.95 13.10
C GLN A 108 -4.75 -4.62 12.96
N ARG A 109 -4.90 -4.13 11.71
CA ARG A 109 -5.55 -2.84 11.40
C ARG A 109 -6.25 -2.88 10.03
N PRO A 110 -7.25 -2.04 9.81
CA PRO A 110 -7.72 -1.76 8.45
C PRO A 110 -6.55 -1.37 7.56
N THR A 111 -6.41 -2.03 6.42
CA THR A 111 -5.19 -2.00 5.61
C THR A 111 -5.49 -1.62 4.17
N TRP A 112 -4.89 -0.53 3.70
CA TRP A 112 -4.91 -0.11 2.30
C TRP A 112 -3.67 -0.62 1.56
N LEU A 113 -3.88 -1.42 0.53
CA LEU A 113 -2.81 -1.98 -0.31
C LEU A 113 -2.99 -1.55 -1.76
N LEU A 114 -1.92 -1.04 -2.37
CA LEU A 114 -1.87 -0.68 -3.79
C LEU A 114 -1.23 -1.80 -4.60
N PHE A 115 -2.01 -2.48 -5.45
CA PHE A 115 -1.47 -3.51 -6.32
C PHE A 115 -2.37 -3.78 -7.54
N ASP A 116 -2.03 -4.82 -8.30
CA ASP A 116 -2.64 -5.25 -9.55
C ASP A 116 -4.18 -5.35 -9.46
N ALA A 117 -4.88 -4.66 -10.36
CA ALA A 117 -6.34 -4.68 -10.43
C ALA A 117 -6.89 -6.04 -10.87
N ASP A 118 -6.16 -6.79 -11.70
CA ASP A 118 -6.61 -8.09 -12.20
C ASP A 118 -6.54 -9.19 -11.11
N TRP A 119 -5.83 -8.93 -10.01
CA TRP A 119 -5.76 -9.86 -8.90
C TRP A 119 -7.13 -10.28 -8.38
N MET A 120 -8.09 -9.36 -8.25
CA MET A 120 -9.44 -9.65 -7.74
C MET A 120 -10.21 -10.68 -8.58
N HIS A 121 -9.84 -10.86 -9.84
CA HIS A 121 -10.46 -11.82 -10.76
C HIS A 121 -9.84 -13.23 -10.69
N THR A 122 -8.78 -13.40 -9.90
CA THR A 122 -8.07 -14.67 -9.79
C THR A 122 -8.70 -15.60 -8.75
N LYS A 123 -8.55 -16.91 -8.95
CA LYS A 123 -8.95 -17.91 -7.92
C LYS A 123 -8.21 -17.70 -6.60
N GLN A 124 -6.99 -17.17 -6.64
CA GLN A 124 -6.18 -16.92 -5.46
C GLN A 124 -6.72 -15.77 -4.58
N ALA A 125 -7.52 -14.87 -5.15
CA ALA A 125 -8.14 -13.78 -4.39
C ALA A 125 -9.33 -14.26 -3.51
N ILE A 126 -9.96 -15.38 -3.88
CA ILE A 126 -11.19 -15.86 -3.24
C ILE A 126 -11.11 -15.91 -1.70
N PRO A 127 -10.04 -16.42 -1.05
CA PRO A 127 -9.96 -16.48 0.40
C PRO A 127 -9.89 -15.11 1.08
N TYR A 128 -9.41 -14.08 0.36
CA TYR A 128 -9.17 -12.73 0.91
C TYR A 128 -10.33 -11.77 0.66
N MET A 129 -11.15 -12.03 -0.37
CA MET A 129 -12.27 -11.15 -0.75
C MET A 129 -13.30 -10.93 0.38
N PRO A 130 -13.59 -11.89 1.28
CA PRO A 130 -14.46 -11.62 2.43
C PRO A 130 -13.95 -10.52 3.35
N TRP A 131 -12.64 -10.26 3.39
CA TRP A 131 -12.03 -9.19 4.19
C TRP A 131 -11.92 -7.87 3.41
N CYS A 132 -12.15 -7.89 2.09
CA CYS A 132 -12.06 -6.71 1.24
C CYS A 132 -13.33 -5.85 1.39
N GLU A 133 -13.19 -4.70 2.04
CA GLU A 133 -14.28 -3.75 2.23
C GLU A 133 -14.47 -2.85 1.00
N LYS A 134 -13.36 -2.40 0.40
CA LYS A 134 -13.41 -1.41 -0.66
C LYS A 134 -12.29 -1.61 -1.67
N ILE A 135 -12.61 -1.35 -2.94
CA ILE A 135 -11.66 -1.31 -4.04
C ILE A 135 -11.78 0.06 -4.72
N VAL A 136 -10.68 0.80 -4.81
CA VAL A 136 -10.62 2.12 -5.45
C VAL A 136 -9.78 2.03 -6.70
N SER A 137 -10.37 2.32 -7.86
CA SER A 137 -9.67 2.29 -9.14
C SER A 137 -8.59 3.38 -9.21
N VAL A 138 -7.38 2.98 -9.59
CA VAL A 138 -6.27 3.90 -9.92
C VAL A 138 -6.03 3.89 -11.44
N GLY A 139 -6.09 2.72 -12.05
CA GLY A 139 -5.81 2.51 -13.47
C GLY A 139 -4.32 2.35 -13.76
N ARG A 140 -3.90 2.66 -14.98
CA ARG A 140 -2.50 2.53 -15.38
C ARG A 140 -1.64 3.63 -14.77
N VAL A 141 -0.56 3.22 -14.11
CA VAL A 141 0.37 4.11 -13.42
C VAL A 141 1.70 4.16 -14.16
N LYS A 142 2.27 5.35 -14.28
CA LYS A 142 3.64 5.54 -14.77
C LYS A 142 4.61 5.37 -13.60
N TRP A 143 5.07 4.13 -13.39
CA TRP A 143 5.95 3.77 -12.27
C TRP A 143 7.40 4.27 -12.41
N ILE A 144 7.84 4.51 -13.64
CA ILE A 144 9.18 5.01 -13.96
C ILE A 144 9.00 6.39 -14.59
N GLU A 145 9.42 7.45 -13.91
CA GLU A 145 9.18 8.84 -14.30
C GLU A 145 9.71 9.17 -15.70
N ASP A 146 10.91 8.70 -16.03
CA ASP A 146 11.58 8.98 -17.30
C ASP A 146 11.21 7.99 -18.42
N SER A 147 10.36 7.00 -18.15
CA SER A 147 9.89 6.08 -19.17
C SER A 147 8.91 6.77 -20.13
N PRO A 148 8.99 6.56 -21.45
CA PRO A 148 7.96 7.02 -22.39
C PRO A 148 6.64 6.25 -22.23
N HIS A 149 6.61 5.15 -21.46
CA HIS A 149 5.48 4.25 -21.32
C HIS A 149 4.87 4.28 -19.92
N THR A 150 3.54 4.20 -19.85
CA THR A 150 2.82 3.84 -18.61
C THR A 150 2.98 2.34 -18.34
N GLY A 151 2.74 1.92 -17.10
CA GLY A 151 2.61 0.49 -16.77
C GLY A 151 1.56 -0.19 -17.64
N LYS A 152 1.76 -1.47 -17.95
CA LYS A 152 0.81 -2.26 -18.75
C LYS A 152 -0.45 -2.58 -17.94
N ASP A 153 -0.29 -2.80 -16.65
CA ASP A 153 -1.32 -3.31 -15.76
C ASP A 153 -2.06 -2.15 -15.08
N ASN A 154 -3.35 -2.33 -14.86
CA ASN A 154 -4.14 -1.43 -14.04
C ASN A 154 -3.85 -1.72 -12.56
N SER A 155 -3.97 -0.69 -11.73
CA SER A 155 -3.78 -0.78 -10.28
C SER A 155 -5.04 -0.34 -9.55
N CYS A 156 -5.26 -0.90 -8.38
CA CYS A 156 -6.31 -0.50 -7.45
C CYS A 156 -5.73 -0.37 -6.04
N TRP A 157 -6.33 0.49 -5.24
CA TRP A 157 -6.24 0.43 -3.79
C TRP A 157 -7.29 -0.53 -3.28
N TYR A 158 -6.89 -1.48 -2.43
CA TYR A 158 -7.76 -2.43 -1.75
C TYR A 158 -7.75 -2.14 -0.25
N LEU A 159 -8.93 -1.94 0.34
CA LEU A 159 -9.08 -1.87 1.80
C LEU A 159 -9.46 -3.26 2.32
N PHE A 160 -8.59 -3.85 3.11
CA PHE A 160 -8.85 -5.08 3.84
C PHE A 160 -9.02 -4.81 5.32
N ASP A 161 -10.06 -5.39 5.91
CA ASP A 161 -10.26 -5.48 7.35
C ASP A 161 -10.81 -6.85 7.68
N LYS A 162 -10.13 -7.61 8.52
CA LYS A 162 -10.59 -8.95 8.91
C LYS A 162 -11.90 -8.93 9.70
N LYS A 163 -12.27 -7.78 10.24
CA LYS A 163 -13.56 -7.55 10.92
C LYS A 163 -14.68 -7.15 9.96
N ASN A 164 -14.38 -6.99 8.68
CA ASN A 164 -15.38 -6.62 7.69
C ASN A 164 -16.48 -7.67 7.60
N THR A 165 -17.73 -7.23 7.66
CA THR A 165 -18.94 -8.05 7.48
C THR A 165 -19.81 -7.54 6.32
N ALA A 166 -19.39 -6.47 5.66
CA ALA A 166 -20.11 -5.84 4.56
C ALA A 166 -19.68 -6.41 3.20
N LYS A 167 -20.47 -6.16 2.18
CA LYS A 167 -20.08 -6.46 0.80
C LYS A 167 -19.00 -5.50 0.32
N THR A 168 -18.08 -5.98 -0.49
CA THR A 168 -17.06 -5.16 -1.14
C THR A 168 -17.69 -4.07 -2.01
N VAL A 169 -17.24 -2.84 -1.85
CA VAL A 169 -17.66 -1.68 -2.66
C VAL A 169 -16.57 -1.30 -3.64
N PHE A 170 -16.90 -1.26 -4.93
CA PHE A 170 -16.00 -0.74 -5.96
C PHE A 170 -16.24 0.76 -6.18
N CYS A 171 -15.16 1.55 -6.17
CA CYS A 171 -15.18 2.99 -6.40
C CYS A 171 -14.36 3.32 -7.66
N SER A 172 -14.99 4.05 -8.59
CA SER A 172 -14.27 4.63 -9.73
C SER A 172 -13.31 5.74 -9.27
N LYS A 173 -12.44 6.17 -10.19
CA LYS A 173 -11.56 7.34 -9.99
C LYS A 173 -12.36 8.58 -9.61
#